data_6f8ab6ee30f969e1f1846f15968c949f
#
_entry.id   6f8ab6ee30f969e1f1846f15968c949f
#
_cell.length_a   1.000
_cell.length_b   1.000
_cell.length_c   1.000
_cell.angle_alpha   90.00
_cell.angle_beta   90.00
_cell.angle_gamma   90.00
#
_symmetry.space_group_name_H-M   'P 1'
#
loop_
_entity.id
_entity.type
_entity.pdbx_description
1 polymer ?
#
loop_
_entity_poly.entity_id
_entity_poly.type
_entity_poly.pdbx_seq_one_letter_code
_entity_poly.pdbx_strand_id
1 'polypeptide(L)'
;MSKESKDNKDDSPAPAGLDKRDWIAGLERGVSIIEAFDDANPRLTASQAGQRTNMTRTAARRYLLTLQHMGYVASDGKLFWLTPRVLRLGRSYLESARLPRVVQPFLQRVAAGTNEIAYLSVMDGDEVVYIARNGPNRSMSTGYVLGARVPAQVTASGMLMLALRSDAELNEWLATRQLTVFTSHTIASMERMKLELARIRAQGWALSEQQLDLNSRGIAVPLRDRHGTLVGALNITMPMGHESSEDAVARVLPVLRETAQAMRNLI
;
A
#
# COMPACT_ATOMS: atom_id res chain seq x y z
N MET A 1 12.68 -9.66 -52.83
CA MET A 1 11.66 -10.34 -52.02
C MET A 1 11.68 -9.69 -50.66
N SER A 2 10.85 -8.68 -50.47
CA SER A 2 10.72 -7.91 -49.22
C SER A 2 9.88 -8.71 -48.25
N LYS A 3 10.45 -9.04 -47.09
CA LYS A 3 9.68 -9.59 -45.95
C LYS A 3 9.00 -8.42 -45.25
N GLU A 4 7.69 -8.26 -45.49
CA GLU A 4 6.84 -7.45 -44.65
C GLU A 4 6.88 -7.96 -43.21
N SER A 5 7.35 -7.12 -42.30
CA SER A 5 7.21 -7.33 -40.85
C SER A 5 5.72 -7.17 -40.55
N LYS A 6 5.04 -8.26 -40.21
CA LYS A 6 3.71 -8.21 -39.61
C LYS A 6 3.86 -7.54 -38.22
N ASP A 7 3.55 -6.27 -38.21
CA ASP A 7 3.27 -5.55 -36.95
C ASP A 7 2.15 -6.31 -36.23
N ASN A 8 2.52 -6.95 -35.13
CA ASN A 8 1.59 -7.64 -34.25
C ASN A 8 0.80 -6.55 -33.50
N LYS A 9 -0.31 -6.08 -34.10
CA LYS A 9 -1.22 -5.14 -33.45
C LYS A 9 -1.73 -5.79 -32.18
N ASP A 10 -1.28 -5.27 -31.07
CA ASP A 10 -1.71 -5.65 -29.74
C ASP A 10 -3.13 -5.09 -29.52
N ASP A 11 -4.11 -5.97 -29.56
CA ASP A 11 -5.55 -5.63 -29.56
C ASP A 11 -6.15 -5.54 -28.16
N SER A 12 -5.32 -5.34 -27.13
CA SER A 12 -5.81 -5.12 -25.76
C SER A 12 -6.61 -3.81 -25.69
N PRO A 13 -7.82 -3.82 -25.09
CA PRO A 13 -8.58 -2.60 -24.94
C PRO A 13 -7.85 -1.64 -23.98
N ALA A 14 -7.80 -0.35 -24.35
CA ALA A 14 -7.30 0.69 -23.45
C ALA A 14 -8.23 0.81 -22.25
N PRO A 15 -7.68 1.12 -21.04
CA PRO A 15 -8.51 1.38 -19.86
C PRO A 15 -9.45 2.57 -20.09
N ALA A 16 -10.56 2.60 -19.36
CA ALA A 16 -11.51 3.70 -19.43
C ALA A 16 -10.83 5.05 -19.14
N GLY A 17 -10.96 6.01 -20.06
CA GLY A 17 -10.42 7.36 -19.90
C GLY A 17 -9.10 7.64 -20.64
N LEU A 18 -8.47 6.66 -21.29
CA LEU A 18 -7.27 6.87 -22.11
C LEU A 18 -7.55 6.53 -23.59
N ASP A 19 -7.08 7.36 -24.51
CA ASP A 19 -7.17 7.06 -25.96
C ASP A 19 -6.29 5.82 -26.27
N LYS A 20 -6.81 4.91 -27.10
CA LYS A 20 -6.08 3.69 -27.52
C LYS A 20 -4.71 4.01 -28.15
N ARG A 21 -4.56 5.20 -28.75
CA ARG A 21 -3.28 5.65 -29.35
C ARG A 21 -2.23 6.01 -28.29
N ASP A 22 -2.65 6.41 -27.11
CA ASP A 22 -1.77 6.79 -25.99
C ASP A 22 -1.46 5.60 -25.07
N TRP A 23 -2.15 4.47 -25.27
CA TRP A 23 -1.96 3.27 -24.48
C TRP A 23 -0.85 2.38 -25.01
N ILE A 24 0.18 2.13 -24.21
CA ILE A 24 1.29 1.23 -24.54
C ILE A 24 1.12 -0.08 -23.77
N ALA A 25 0.38 -1.02 -24.35
CA ALA A 25 0.10 -2.31 -23.72
C ALA A 25 1.39 -3.11 -23.36
N GLY A 26 2.48 -2.88 -24.09
CA GLY A 26 3.78 -3.46 -23.76
C GLY A 26 4.35 -2.99 -22.42
N LEU A 27 4.12 -1.72 -22.06
CA LEU A 27 4.54 -1.18 -20.77
C LEU A 27 3.73 -1.79 -19.62
N GLU A 28 2.41 -1.80 -19.74
CA GLU A 28 1.50 -2.44 -18.78
C GLU A 28 1.93 -3.87 -18.48
N ARG A 29 2.12 -4.68 -19.51
CA ARG A 29 2.52 -6.08 -19.39
C ARG A 29 3.90 -6.25 -18.76
N GLY A 30 4.83 -5.35 -19.07
CA GLY A 30 6.16 -5.36 -18.46
C GLY A 30 6.12 -5.10 -16.96
N VAL A 31 5.31 -4.14 -16.53
CA VAL A 31 5.07 -3.84 -15.11
C VAL A 31 4.36 -5.02 -14.42
N SER A 32 3.28 -5.56 -15.01
CA SER A 32 2.55 -6.72 -14.48
C SER A 32 3.45 -7.93 -14.26
N ILE A 33 4.46 -8.16 -15.10
CA ILE A 33 5.44 -9.25 -14.90
C ILE A 33 6.31 -8.98 -13.66
N ILE A 34 6.71 -7.74 -13.38
CA ILE A 34 7.48 -7.41 -12.17
C ILE A 34 6.60 -7.66 -10.92
N GLU A 35 5.35 -7.26 -10.95
CA GLU A 35 4.38 -7.39 -9.87
C GLU A 35 3.88 -8.84 -9.66
N ALA A 36 4.14 -9.75 -10.63
CA ALA A 36 3.77 -11.15 -10.51
C ALA A 36 4.61 -11.93 -9.48
N PHE A 37 5.74 -11.39 -9.04
CA PHE A 37 6.59 -12.00 -8.02
C PHE A 37 6.14 -11.54 -6.63
N ASP A 38 5.99 -12.52 -5.71
CA ASP A 38 5.62 -12.28 -4.32
C ASP A 38 6.34 -13.28 -3.38
N ASP A 39 6.03 -13.20 -2.10
CA ASP A 39 6.63 -14.04 -1.06
C ASP A 39 6.32 -15.53 -1.26
N ALA A 40 5.11 -15.85 -1.71
CA ALA A 40 4.71 -17.22 -2.03
C ALA A 40 5.33 -17.72 -3.35
N ASN A 41 5.71 -16.79 -4.24
CA ASN A 41 6.22 -17.08 -5.58
C ASN A 41 7.48 -16.25 -5.88
N PRO A 42 8.57 -16.40 -5.12
CA PRO A 42 9.80 -15.61 -5.29
C PRO A 42 10.55 -15.99 -6.59
N ARG A 43 10.23 -17.13 -7.18
CA ARG A 43 10.76 -17.61 -8.46
C ARG A 43 9.66 -18.20 -9.32
N LEU A 44 9.60 -17.82 -10.58
CA LEU A 44 8.57 -18.23 -11.53
C LEU A 44 9.19 -18.81 -12.81
N THR A 45 8.53 -19.81 -13.37
CA THR A 45 8.71 -20.19 -14.78
C THR A 45 7.94 -19.22 -15.67
N ALA A 46 8.27 -19.17 -16.97
CA ALA A 46 7.52 -18.35 -17.93
C ALA A 46 6.02 -18.74 -18.02
N SER A 47 5.68 -20.00 -17.75
CA SER A 47 4.29 -20.46 -17.72
C SER A 47 3.55 -19.91 -16.51
N GLN A 48 4.17 -19.98 -15.32
CA GLN A 48 3.57 -19.43 -14.08
C GLN A 48 3.41 -17.91 -14.16
N ALA A 49 4.43 -17.19 -14.64
CA ALA A 49 4.34 -15.75 -14.87
C ALA A 49 3.20 -15.41 -15.84
N GLY A 50 3.06 -16.19 -16.93
CA GLY A 50 1.96 -15.99 -17.88
C GLY A 50 0.59 -16.21 -17.25
N GLN A 51 0.41 -17.26 -16.42
CA GLN A 51 -0.85 -17.51 -15.71
C GLN A 51 -1.22 -16.35 -14.76
N ARG A 52 -0.24 -15.85 -13.98
CA ARG A 52 -0.46 -14.77 -13.02
C ARG A 52 -0.78 -13.42 -13.67
N THR A 53 -0.32 -13.21 -14.89
CA THR A 53 -0.49 -11.94 -15.62
C THR A 53 -1.48 -12.04 -16.79
N ASN A 54 -2.22 -13.15 -16.86
CA ASN A 54 -3.15 -13.44 -17.95
C ASN A 54 -2.51 -13.32 -19.36
N MET A 55 -1.26 -13.77 -19.49
CA MET A 55 -0.51 -13.79 -20.74
C MET A 55 -0.20 -15.21 -21.19
N THR A 56 0.02 -15.40 -22.50
CA THR A 56 0.57 -16.67 -23.00
C THR A 56 1.98 -16.87 -22.46
N ARG A 57 2.42 -18.14 -22.31
CA ARG A 57 3.80 -18.47 -21.92
C ARG A 57 4.83 -17.78 -22.80
N THR A 58 4.57 -17.71 -24.12
CA THR A 58 5.48 -17.09 -25.08
C THR A 58 5.58 -15.57 -24.87
N ALA A 59 4.47 -14.89 -24.62
CA ALA A 59 4.47 -13.47 -24.31
C ALA A 59 5.21 -13.21 -23.00
N ALA A 60 4.84 -13.87 -21.90
CA ALA A 60 5.49 -13.73 -20.60
C ALA A 60 7.01 -13.98 -20.69
N ARG A 61 7.44 -15.01 -21.45
CA ARG A 61 8.87 -15.27 -21.66
C ARG A 61 9.59 -14.12 -22.36
N ARG A 62 8.97 -13.45 -23.33
CA ARG A 62 9.58 -12.30 -24.01
C ARG A 62 9.80 -11.13 -23.04
N TYR A 63 8.82 -10.81 -22.19
CA TYR A 63 8.95 -9.78 -21.16
C TYR A 63 10.02 -10.15 -20.12
N LEU A 64 10.03 -11.39 -19.63
CA LEU A 64 11.03 -11.86 -18.68
C LEU A 64 12.46 -11.76 -19.24
N LEU A 65 12.69 -12.13 -20.51
CA LEU A 65 14.00 -12.00 -21.16
C LEU A 65 14.39 -10.53 -21.37
N THR A 66 13.45 -9.66 -21.71
CA THR A 66 13.68 -8.20 -21.81
C THR A 66 14.08 -7.63 -20.44
N LEU A 67 13.34 -7.96 -19.38
CA LEU A 67 13.65 -7.54 -18.02
C LEU A 67 14.98 -8.12 -17.53
N GLN A 68 15.33 -9.34 -17.94
CA GLN A 68 16.64 -9.94 -17.67
C GLN A 68 17.76 -9.17 -18.36
N HIS A 69 17.60 -8.82 -19.62
CA HIS A 69 18.56 -7.98 -20.35
C HIS A 69 18.73 -6.61 -19.70
N MET A 70 17.64 -6.02 -19.22
CA MET A 70 17.65 -4.76 -18.46
C MET A 70 18.22 -4.91 -17.05
N GLY A 71 18.43 -6.13 -16.56
CA GLY A 71 18.97 -6.44 -15.24
C GLY A 71 17.96 -6.40 -14.08
N TYR A 72 16.66 -6.25 -14.34
CA TYR A 72 15.61 -6.29 -13.31
C TYR A 72 15.26 -7.71 -12.89
N VAL A 73 15.50 -8.69 -13.75
CA VAL A 73 15.24 -10.11 -13.54
C VAL A 73 16.53 -10.89 -13.76
N ALA A 74 16.75 -11.93 -12.98
CA ALA A 74 17.78 -12.95 -13.20
C ALA A 74 17.12 -14.29 -13.51
N SER A 75 17.91 -15.23 -14.13
CA SER A 75 17.41 -16.55 -14.49
C SER A 75 18.54 -17.59 -14.46
N ASP A 76 18.18 -18.83 -14.14
CA ASP A 76 19.00 -20.03 -14.31
C ASP A 76 18.72 -20.78 -15.63
N GLY A 77 17.92 -20.16 -16.53
CA GLY A 77 17.46 -20.76 -17.79
C GLY A 77 16.03 -21.33 -17.72
N LYS A 78 15.55 -21.70 -16.55
CA LYS A 78 14.21 -22.26 -16.33
C LYS A 78 13.35 -21.37 -15.44
N LEU A 79 13.91 -20.93 -14.32
CA LEU A 79 13.27 -20.06 -13.34
C LEU A 79 13.78 -18.63 -13.49
N PHE A 80 12.92 -17.67 -13.20
CA PHE A 80 13.19 -16.24 -13.19
C PHE A 80 12.90 -15.69 -11.78
N TRP A 81 13.66 -14.68 -11.34
CA TRP A 81 13.45 -13.97 -10.07
C TRP A 81 13.88 -12.51 -10.17
N LEU A 82 13.32 -11.67 -9.33
CA LEU A 82 13.68 -10.25 -9.29
C LEU A 82 15.10 -10.03 -8.75
N THR A 83 15.79 -9.05 -9.30
CA THR A 83 17.07 -8.57 -8.77
C THR A 83 16.85 -7.34 -7.88
N PRO A 84 17.83 -6.96 -7.03
CA PRO A 84 17.77 -5.72 -6.24
C PRO A 84 17.60 -4.45 -7.09
N ARG A 85 17.82 -4.52 -8.40
CA ARG A 85 17.62 -3.39 -9.32
C ARG A 85 16.18 -2.89 -9.35
N VAL A 86 15.19 -3.74 -9.05
CA VAL A 86 13.77 -3.34 -8.94
C VAL A 86 13.55 -2.26 -7.88
N LEU A 87 14.35 -2.23 -6.81
CA LEU A 87 14.26 -1.21 -5.76
C LEU A 87 14.51 0.22 -6.28
N ARG A 88 15.16 0.37 -7.45
CA ARG A 88 15.36 1.69 -8.09
C ARG A 88 14.03 2.35 -8.46
N LEU A 89 13.00 1.57 -8.82
CA LEU A 89 11.68 2.10 -9.16
C LEU A 89 11.03 2.73 -7.93
N GLY A 90 11.01 2.00 -6.81
CA GLY A 90 10.49 2.53 -5.54
C GLY A 90 11.33 3.70 -4.99
N ARG A 91 12.66 3.65 -5.16
CA ARG A 91 13.55 4.75 -4.76
C ARG A 91 13.24 6.03 -5.53
N SER A 92 12.97 5.95 -6.84
CA SER A 92 12.57 7.10 -7.65
C SER A 92 11.35 7.81 -7.07
N TYR A 93 10.35 7.05 -6.60
CA TYR A 93 9.19 7.62 -5.89
C TYR A 93 9.62 8.33 -4.59
N LEU A 94 10.37 7.65 -3.72
CA LEU A 94 10.78 8.20 -2.43
C LEU A 94 11.67 9.46 -2.56
N GLU A 95 12.47 9.54 -3.62
CA GLU A 95 13.34 10.70 -3.90
C GLU A 95 12.61 11.85 -4.56
N SER A 96 11.63 11.57 -5.43
CA SER A 96 10.84 12.60 -6.10
C SER A 96 9.71 13.14 -5.22
N ALA A 97 9.12 12.31 -4.36
CA ALA A 97 8.04 12.72 -3.48
C ALA A 97 8.57 13.59 -2.33
N ARG A 98 8.01 14.79 -2.19
CA ARG A 98 8.38 15.73 -1.11
C ARG A 98 7.91 15.22 0.25
N LEU A 99 6.73 14.63 0.30
CA LEU A 99 6.02 14.28 1.54
C LEU A 99 6.81 13.32 2.45
N PRO A 100 7.40 12.19 2.00
CA PRO A 100 8.18 11.30 2.87
C PRO A 100 9.37 11.98 3.54
N ARG A 101 10.02 12.94 2.85
CA ARG A 101 11.16 13.68 3.40
C ARG A 101 10.75 14.70 4.45
N VAL A 102 9.68 15.45 4.20
CA VAL A 102 9.16 16.45 5.13
C VAL A 102 8.65 15.81 6.42
N VAL A 103 8.04 14.62 6.33
CA VAL A 103 7.43 13.94 7.48
C VAL A 103 8.46 13.30 8.42
N GLN A 104 9.65 12.98 7.95
CA GLN A 104 10.63 12.18 8.71
C GLN A 104 10.98 12.73 10.11
N PRO A 105 11.29 14.04 10.29
CA PRO A 105 11.57 14.60 11.62
C PRO A 105 10.37 14.52 12.56
N PHE A 106 9.17 14.56 12.03
CA PHE A 106 7.93 14.46 12.79
C PHE A 106 7.67 13.03 13.25
N LEU A 107 7.87 12.03 12.38
CA LEU A 107 7.82 10.63 12.76
C LEU A 107 8.83 10.29 13.85
N GLN A 108 10.04 10.86 13.79
CA GLN A 108 11.04 10.69 14.82
C GLN A 108 10.55 11.20 16.18
N ARG A 109 9.92 12.39 16.22
CA ARG A 109 9.34 12.93 17.47
C ARG A 109 8.20 12.06 17.99
N VAL A 110 7.29 11.61 17.13
CA VAL A 110 6.22 10.70 17.52
C VAL A 110 6.79 9.41 18.11
N ALA A 111 7.75 8.80 17.42
CA ALA A 111 8.38 7.56 17.90
C ALA A 111 9.12 7.75 19.23
N ALA A 112 9.83 8.86 19.42
CA ALA A 112 10.53 9.18 20.68
C ALA A 112 9.54 9.43 21.83
N GLY A 113 8.44 10.14 21.57
CA GLY A 113 7.43 10.48 22.58
C GLY A 113 6.54 9.31 23.00
N THR A 114 6.34 8.33 22.10
CA THR A 114 5.45 7.20 22.35
C THR A 114 6.18 5.88 22.58
N ASN A 115 7.46 5.81 22.20
CA ASN A 115 8.27 4.59 22.13
C ASN A 115 7.66 3.51 21.21
N GLU A 116 6.90 3.92 20.19
CA GLU A 116 6.24 3.04 19.21
C GLU A 116 6.72 3.32 17.80
N ILE A 117 6.35 2.45 16.84
CA ILE A 117 6.69 2.67 15.43
C ILE A 117 5.64 3.58 14.80
N ALA A 118 6.10 4.75 14.38
CA ALA A 118 5.29 5.75 13.67
C ALA A 118 5.45 5.62 12.15
N TYR A 119 4.36 5.81 11.43
CA TYR A 119 4.30 5.72 9.98
C TYR A 119 3.57 6.90 9.35
N LEU A 120 3.94 7.19 8.12
CA LEU A 120 3.09 7.85 7.15
C LEU A 120 2.60 6.81 6.14
N SER A 121 1.31 6.77 5.93
CA SER A 121 0.66 5.88 4.97
C SER A 121 -0.27 6.63 4.04
N VAL A 122 -0.39 6.13 2.81
CA VAL A 122 -1.28 6.65 1.76
C VAL A 122 -2.14 5.52 1.21
N MET A 123 -3.26 5.89 0.56
CA MET A 123 -4.07 4.92 -0.18
C MET A 123 -3.52 4.72 -1.59
N ASP A 124 -3.53 3.47 -2.04
CA ASP A 124 -3.35 3.08 -3.42
C ASP A 124 -4.37 1.97 -3.75
N GLY A 125 -5.44 2.35 -4.44
CA GLY A 125 -6.61 1.49 -4.63
C GLY A 125 -7.31 1.18 -3.30
N ASP A 126 -7.35 -0.11 -2.94
CA ASP A 126 -7.95 -0.63 -1.71
C ASP A 126 -6.91 -0.99 -0.64
N GLU A 127 -5.67 -0.62 -0.86
CA GLU A 127 -4.57 -0.92 0.05
C GLU A 127 -3.95 0.35 0.61
N VAL A 128 -3.41 0.21 1.80
CA VAL A 128 -2.54 1.20 2.43
C VAL A 128 -1.10 0.89 2.07
N VAL A 129 -0.36 1.92 1.64
CA VAL A 129 1.08 1.84 1.38
C VAL A 129 1.83 2.66 2.43
N TYR A 130 2.79 2.04 3.11
CA TYR A 130 3.63 2.71 4.10
C TYR A 130 4.81 3.38 3.42
N ILE A 131 4.80 4.73 3.31
CA ILE A 131 5.78 5.51 2.53
C ILE A 131 6.86 6.19 3.38
N ALA A 132 6.68 6.27 4.70
CA ALA A 132 7.72 6.67 5.65
C ALA A 132 7.50 5.98 6.99
N ARG A 133 8.59 5.74 7.73
CA ARG A 133 8.54 5.13 9.07
C ARG A 133 9.66 5.66 9.96
N ASN A 134 9.41 5.67 11.28
CA ASN A 134 10.43 5.82 12.32
C ASN A 134 10.00 5.05 13.57
N GLY A 135 10.95 4.52 14.32
CA GLY A 135 10.63 3.81 15.56
C GLY A 135 11.83 3.07 16.14
N PRO A 136 11.67 2.51 17.34
CA PRO A 136 12.73 1.78 18.01
C PRO A 136 13.15 0.54 17.21
N ASN A 137 14.44 0.24 17.24
CA ASN A 137 15.03 -0.97 16.67
C ASN A 137 14.73 -2.15 17.59
N ARG A 138 13.53 -2.69 17.53
CA ARG A 138 13.17 -3.91 18.27
C ARG A 138 13.45 -5.11 17.36
N SER A 139 14.20 -6.08 17.87
CA SER A 139 14.58 -7.31 17.14
C SER A 139 13.40 -8.21 16.75
N MET A 140 12.19 -7.92 17.20
CA MET A 140 10.93 -8.57 16.84
C MET A 140 9.86 -7.50 16.56
N SER A 141 10.12 -6.60 15.63
CA SER A 141 9.11 -5.59 15.30
C SER A 141 8.01 -6.20 14.43
N THR A 142 6.82 -6.23 14.94
CA THR A 142 5.57 -6.45 14.20
C THR A 142 5.26 -5.32 13.22
N GLY A 143 6.28 -4.53 12.83
CA GLY A 143 6.11 -3.34 12.00
C GLY A 143 6.25 -3.63 10.51
N TYR A 144 5.56 -2.83 9.70
CA TYR A 144 5.64 -2.88 8.25
C TYR A 144 6.94 -2.24 7.75
N VAL A 145 7.50 -2.79 6.67
CA VAL A 145 8.62 -2.18 5.94
C VAL A 145 8.13 -1.06 5.02
N LEU A 146 9.03 -0.18 4.59
CA LEU A 146 8.68 0.83 3.58
C LEU A 146 8.24 0.14 2.29
N GLY A 147 7.15 0.65 1.70
CA GLY A 147 6.52 0.06 0.51
C GLY A 147 5.60 -1.12 0.81
N ALA A 148 5.50 -1.58 2.06
CA ALA A 148 4.54 -2.62 2.42
C ALA A 148 3.12 -2.17 2.09
N ARG A 149 2.34 -3.08 1.52
CA ARG A 149 0.95 -2.93 1.12
C ARG A 149 0.06 -3.80 2.01
N VAL A 150 -0.99 -3.22 2.54
CA VAL A 150 -1.90 -3.91 3.47
C VAL A 150 -3.34 -3.51 3.14
N PRO A 151 -4.30 -4.44 3.13
CA PRO A 151 -5.70 -4.11 2.87
C PRO A 151 -6.22 -3.02 3.81
N ALA A 152 -6.84 -1.99 3.23
CA ALA A 152 -7.31 -0.82 3.97
C ALA A 152 -8.34 -1.18 5.05
N GLN A 153 -9.16 -2.20 4.81
CA GLN A 153 -10.23 -2.64 5.70
C GLN A 153 -9.78 -3.12 7.08
N VAL A 154 -8.50 -3.51 7.24
CA VAL A 154 -7.97 -4.10 8.49
C VAL A 154 -6.95 -3.23 9.20
N THR A 155 -6.63 -2.06 8.67
CA THR A 155 -5.67 -1.14 9.29
C THR A 155 -6.34 0.14 9.78
N ALA A 156 -5.85 0.71 10.88
CA ALA A 156 -6.36 1.99 11.40
C ALA A 156 -6.26 3.12 10.35
N SER A 157 -5.11 3.21 9.66
CA SER A 157 -4.90 4.19 8.60
C SER A 157 -5.82 3.98 7.40
N GLY A 158 -6.05 2.72 7.00
CA GLY A 158 -6.92 2.39 5.88
C GLY A 158 -8.39 2.68 6.20
N MET A 159 -8.90 2.19 7.33
CA MET A 159 -10.27 2.49 7.77
C MET A 159 -10.49 3.99 7.93
N LEU A 160 -9.50 4.74 8.44
CA LEU A 160 -9.57 6.19 8.53
C LEU A 160 -9.70 6.84 7.15
N MET A 161 -8.84 6.48 6.21
CA MET A 161 -8.87 7.06 4.86
C MET A 161 -10.12 6.65 4.09
N LEU A 162 -10.62 5.41 4.25
CA LEU A 162 -11.92 4.99 3.73
C LEU A 162 -13.07 5.81 4.33
N ALA A 163 -13.08 5.99 5.65
CA ALA A 163 -14.09 6.77 6.35
C ALA A 163 -14.14 8.24 5.89
N LEU A 164 -13.04 8.80 5.41
CA LEU A 164 -12.91 10.19 4.98
C LEU A 164 -13.11 10.40 3.47
N ARG A 165 -13.42 9.35 2.71
CA ARG A 165 -13.87 9.47 1.30
C ARG A 165 -15.19 10.23 1.22
N SER A 166 -15.51 10.76 0.03
CA SER A 166 -16.85 11.28 -0.23
C SER A 166 -17.90 10.18 -0.04
N ASP A 167 -19.15 10.57 0.21
CA ASP A 167 -20.23 9.60 0.40
C ASP A 167 -20.44 8.72 -0.84
N ALA A 168 -20.27 9.28 -2.03
CA ALA A 168 -20.37 8.52 -3.28
C ALA A 168 -19.28 7.45 -3.38
N GLU A 169 -18.01 7.81 -3.17
CA GLU A 169 -16.87 6.88 -3.21
C GLU A 169 -16.96 5.81 -2.12
N LEU A 170 -17.39 6.19 -0.91
CA LEU A 170 -17.56 5.24 0.17
C LEU A 170 -18.69 4.25 -0.10
N ASN A 171 -19.83 4.72 -0.61
CA ASN A 171 -20.97 3.85 -0.96
C ASN A 171 -20.61 2.89 -2.11
N GLU A 172 -19.87 3.37 -3.12
CA GLU A 172 -19.35 2.53 -4.19
C GLU A 172 -18.40 1.44 -3.64
N TRP A 173 -17.47 1.83 -2.76
CA TRP A 173 -16.57 0.88 -2.12
C TRP A 173 -17.33 -0.18 -1.33
N LEU A 174 -18.30 0.22 -0.50
CA LEU A 174 -19.13 -0.67 0.31
C LEU A 174 -19.98 -1.62 -0.55
N ALA A 175 -20.40 -1.19 -1.74
CA ALA A 175 -21.25 -1.99 -2.64
C ALA A 175 -20.47 -3.00 -3.49
N THR A 176 -19.18 -2.70 -3.79
CA THR A 176 -18.40 -3.47 -4.77
C THR A 176 -17.33 -4.36 -4.15
N ARG A 177 -17.00 -4.18 -2.87
CA ARG A 177 -15.90 -4.92 -2.22
C ARG A 177 -16.39 -6.07 -1.37
N GLN A 178 -15.55 -7.08 -1.28
CA GLN A 178 -15.73 -8.21 -0.34
C GLN A 178 -14.68 -8.07 0.76
N LEU A 179 -15.12 -8.27 2.00
CA LEU A 179 -14.23 -8.22 3.16
C LEU A 179 -13.50 -9.55 3.31
N THR A 180 -12.18 -9.48 3.42
CA THR A 180 -11.33 -10.64 3.71
C THR A 180 -11.14 -10.77 5.21
N VAL A 181 -11.34 -11.96 5.73
CA VAL A 181 -11.13 -12.30 7.15
C VAL A 181 -9.70 -12.81 7.33
N PHE A 182 -8.96 -12.18 8.23
CA PHE A 182 -7.57 -12.54 8.56
C PHE A 182 -7.46 -13.17 9.94
N THR A 183 -8.27 -12.70 10.90
CA THR A 183 -8.31 -13.19 12.27
C THR A 183 -9.77 -13.33 12.73
N SER A 184 -9.96 -13.90 13.93
CA SER A 184 -11.26 -13.93 14.58
C SER A 184 -11.83 -12.55 14.97
N HIS A 185 -10.98 -11.53 14.97
CA HIS A 185 -11.35 -10.14 15.29
C HIS A 185 -11.60 -9.28 14.04
N THR A 186 -11.32 -9.80 12.85
CA THR A 186 -11.56 -9.06 11.60
C THR A 186 -13.04 -8.74 11.45
N ILE A 187 -13.36 -7.48 11.10
CA ILE A 187 -14.73 -7.10 10.74
C ILE A 187 -15.11 -7.85 9.46
N ALA A 188 -16.02 -8.82 9.60
CA ALA A 188 -16.40 -9.73 8.53
C ALA A 188 -17.72 -9.35 7.85
N SER A 189 -18.50 -8.41 8.41
CA SER A 189 -19.77 -7.97 7.79
C SER A 189 -19.69 -6.53 7.33
N MET A 190 -20.30 -6.26 6.18
CA MET A 190 -20.32 -4.93 5.57
C MET A 190 -21.12 -3.93 6.41
N GLU A 191 -22.17 -4.40 7.11
CA GLU A 191 -22.95 -3.57 8.04
C GLU A 191 -22.08 -3.08 9.20
N ARG A 192 -21.30 -3.98 9.81
CA ARG A 192 -20.36 -3.60 10.89
C ARG A 192 -19.27 -2.68 10.38
N MET A 193 -18.74 -2.93 9.17
CA MET A 193 -17.76 -2.05 8.54
C MET A 193 -18.33 -0.65 8.34
N LYS A 194 -19.56 -0.54 7.83
CA LYS A 194 -20.25 0.74 7.63
C LYS A 194 -20.41 1.52 8.95
N LEU A 195 -20.82 0.84 10.02
CA LEU A 195 -20.93 1.47 11.34
C LEU A 195 -19.58 1.94 11.88
N GLU A 196 -18.55 1.13 11.73
CA GLU A 196 -17.20 1.48 12.17
C GLU A 196 -16.64 2.67 11.38
N LEU A 197 -16.79 2.69 10.06
CA LEU A 197 -16.36 3.83 9.25
C LEU A 197 -17.13 5.11 9.59
N ALA A 198 -18.43 5.02 9.89
CA ALA A 198 -19.22 6.16 10.36
C ALA A 198 -18.71 6.68 11.73
N ARG A 199 -18.38 5.77 12.65
CA ARG A 199 -17.78 6.10 13.96
C ARG A 199 -16.45 6.81 13.78
N ILE A 200 -15.56 6.27 12.93
CA ILE A 200 -14.23 6.83 12.62
C ILE A 200 -14.38 8.24 12.02
N ARG A 201 -15.29 8.42 11.09
CA ARG A 201 -15.58 9.74 10.48
C ARG A 201 -16.03 10.77 11.53
N ALA A 202 -16.92 10.39 12.43
CA ALA A 202 -17.44 11.29 13.46
C ALA A 202 -16.38 11.71 14.49
N GLN A 203 -15.52 10.78 14.92
CA GLN A 203 -14.48 11.05 15.92
C GLN A 203 -13.18 11.62 15.33
N GLY A 204 -12.95 11.44 14.00
CA GLY A 204 -11.79 11.96 13.28
C GLY A 204 -10.46 11.22 13.51
N TRP A 205 -10.50 9.99 14.02
CA TRP A 205 -9.36 9.09 14.22
C TRP A 205 -9.83 7.63 14.19
N ALA A 206 -8.89 6.70 14.00
CA ALA A 206 -9.21 5.27 13.96
C ALA A 206 -8.33 4.48 14.91
N LEU A 207 -8.92 3.41 15.47
CA LEU A 207 -8.27 2.33 16.20
C LEU A 207 -8.55 1.03 15.45
N SER A 208 -7.52 0.23 15.23
CA SER A 208 -7.62 -1.13 14.71
C SER A 208 -6.87 -2.06 15.65
N GLU A 209 -7.56 -3.08 16.13
CA GLU A 209 -6.98 -4.07 17.04
C GLU A 209 -7.22 -5.46 16.51
N GLN A 210 -6.16 -6.24 16.40
CA GLN A 210 -6.20 -7.66 16.04
C GLN A 210 -6.90 -7.98 14.71
N GLN A 211 -7.14 -6.98 13.85
CA GLN A 211 -7.88 -7.16 12.59
C GLN A 211 -7.08 -7.96 11.55
N LEU A 212 -5.77 -7.69 11.43
CA LEU A 212 -4.87 -8.38 10.50
C LEU A 212 -3.99 -9.43 11.21
N ASP A 213 -3.52 -9.11 12.40
CA ASP A 213 -2.63 -9.93 13.23
C ASP A 213 -3.08 -9.81 14.69
N LEU A 214 -3.19 -10.95 15.38
CA LEU A 214 -3.68 -11.02 16.77
C LEU A 214 -2.79 -10.25 17.77
N ASN A 215 -1.56 -9.96 17.42
CA ASN A 215 -0.63 -9.19 18.25
C ASN A 215 -0.46 -7.74 17.77
N SER A 216 -1.39 -7.19 16.99
CA SER A 216 -1.25 -5.87 16.43
C SER A 216 -2.38 -4.92 16.83
N ARG A 217 -1.99 -3.71 17.26
CA ARG A 217 -2.86 -2.54 17.49
C ARG A 217 -2.36 -1.37 16.67
N GLY A 218 -3.25 -0.66 15.99
CA GLY A 218 -2.95 0.55 15.23
C GLY A 218 -3.84 1.72 15.63
N ILE A 219 -3.27 2.93 15.72
CA ILE A 219 -4.00 4.20 15.92
C ILE A 219 -3.60 5.15 14.81
N ALA A 220 -4.57 5.81 14.17
CA ALA A 220 -4.34 6.68 13.04
C ALA A 220 -5.13 7.99 13.14
N VAL A 221 -4.50 9.08 12.66
CA VAL A 221 -5.11 10.38 12.46
C VAL A 221 -4.91 10.86 11.02
N PRO A 222 -5.82 11.68 10.46
CA PRO A 222 -5.67 12.18 9.10
C PRO A 222 -4.53 13.20 9.01
N LEU A 223 -3.73 13.06 7.96
CA LEU A 223 -2.77 14.07 7.57
C LEU A 223 -3.37 14.91 6.45
N ARG A 224 -3.53 16.20 6.67
CA ARG A 224 -4.10 17.15 5.71
C ARG A 224 -3.11 18.23 5.39
N ASP A 225 -3.10 18.67 4.15
CA ASP A 225 -2.32 19.83 3.70
C ASP A 225 -2.94 21.17 4.20
N ARG A 226 -2.29 22.26 3.83
CA ARG A 226 -2.75 23.63 4.14
C ARG A 226 -4.15 23.96 3.60
N HIS A 227 -4.59 23.28 2.54
CA HIS A 227 -5.90 23.46 1.92
C HIS A 227 -6.97 22.56 2.56
N GLY A 228 -6.60 21.70 3.52
CA GLY A 228 -7.49 20.73 4.15
C GLY A 228 -7.65 19.41 3.37
N THR A 229 -6.94 19.27 2.25
CA THR A 229 -6.97 18.04 1.45
C THR A 229 -6.31 16.89 2.21
N LEU A 230 -6.95 15.73 2.24
CA LEU A 230 -6.36 14.53 2.83
C LEU A 230 -5.21 14.02 1.96
N VAL A 231 -4.00 14.02 2.50
CA VAL A 231 -2.79 13.57 1.80
C VAL A 231 -2.29 12.21 2.29
N GLY A 232 -2.86 11.68 3.35
CA GLY A 232 -2.51 10.40 3.94
C GLY A 232 -2.97 10.28 5.39
N ALA A 233 -2.41 9.30 6.10
CA ALA A 233 -2.63 9.11 7.52
C ALA A 233 -1.30 9.02 8.27
N LEU A 234 -1.21 9.73 9.39
CA LEU A 234 -0.16 9.54 10.39
C LEU A 234 -0.64 8.48 11.37
N ASN A 235 0.12 7.41 11.52
CA ASN A 235 -0.31 6.30 12.35
C ASN A 235 0.84 5.68 13.15
N ILE A 236 0.46 5.02 14.23
CA ILE A 236 1.31 4.16 15.05
C ILE A 236 0.83 2.72 14.89
N THR A 237 1.78 1.79 14.87
CA THR A 237 1.52 0.36 15.07
C THR A 237 2.33 -0.11 16.25
N MET A 238 1.67 -0.80 17.17
CA MET A 238 2.25 -1.34 18.40
C MET A 238 1.79 -2.79 18.62
N PRO A 239 2.55 -3.61 19.36
CA PRO A 239 2.08 -4.93 19.77
C PRO A 239 0.92 -4.81 20.76
N MET A 240 0.03 -5.78 20.76
CA MET A 240 -0.93 -5.97 21.84
C MET A 240 -0.14 -6.30 23.12
N GLY A 241 -0.33 -5.49 24.15
CA GLY A 241 0.29 -5.66 25.45
C GLY A 241 -0.77 -5.74 26.55
N HIS A 242 -0.36 -5.46 27.78
CA HIS A 242 -1.29 -5.37 28.93
C HIS A 242 -2.01 -4.02 28.99
N GLU A 243 -1.61 -3.04 28.18
CA GLU A 243 -2.24 -1.72 28.12
C GLU A 243 -3.64 -1.83 27.49
N SER A 244 -4.65 -1.24 28.13
CA SER A 244 -6.01 -1.20 27.59
C SER A 244 -6.07 -0.38 26.29
N SER A 245 -7.15 -0.53 25.53
CA SER A 245 -7.38 0.29 24.34
C SER A 245 -7.49 1.76 24.67
N GLU A 246 -8.18 2.08 25.77
CA GLU A 246 -8.40 3.42 26.28
C GLU A 246 -7.08 4.09 26.69
N ASP A 247 -6.21 3.38 27.42
CA ASP A 247 -4.92 3.89 27.87
C ASP A 247 -3.97 4.12 26.67
N ALA A 248 -3.94 3.18 25.73
CA ALA A 248 -3.14 3.31 24.50
C ALA A 248 -3.59 4.54 23.68
N VAL A 249 -4.90 4.73 23.52
CA VAL A 249 -5.47 5.90 22.84
C VAL A 249 -5.14 7.17 23.60
N ALA A 250 -5.32 7.20 24.91
CA ALA A 250 -5.03 8.37 25.74
C ALA A 250 -3.54 8.78 25.65
N ARG A 251 -2.63 7.83 25.57
CA ARG A 251 -1.18 8.05 25.46
C ARG A 251 -0.76 8.52 24.05
N VAL A 252 -1.32 7.92 23.02
CA VAL A 252 -0.81 8.04 21.64
C VAL A 252 -1.56 9.13 20.83
N LEU A 253 -2.88 9.21 20.95
CA LEU A 253 -3.71 10.07 20.10
C LEU A 253 -3.37 11.56 20.22
N PRO A 254 -3.09 12.15 21.41
CA PRO A 254 -2.69 13.54 21.52
C PRO A 254 -1.41 13.85 20.73
N VAL A 255 -0.40 12.96 20.82
CA VAL A 255 0.89 13.11 20.12
C VAL A 255 0.70 13.08 18.60
N LEU A 256 -0.13 12.14 18.11
CA LEU A 256 -0.44 12.05 16.67
C LEU A 256 -1.18 13.31 16.17
N ARG A 257 -2.19 13.78 16.92
CA ARG A 257 -2.98 14.97 16.56
C ARG A 257 -2.13 16.24 16.52
N GLU A 258 -1.32 16.47 17.54
CA GLU A 258 -0.41 17.61 17.61
C GLU A 258 0.58 17.58 16.44
N THR A 259 1.15 16.40 16.16
CA THR A 259 2.08 16.22 15.06
C THR A 259 1.42 16.48 13.71
N ALA A 260 0.25 15.92 13.46
CA ALA A 260 -0.49 16.13 12.21
C ALA A 260 -0.84 17.62 12.02
N GLN A 261 -1.22 18.31 13.09
CA GLN A 261 -1.50 19.75 13.06
C GLN A 261 -0.24 20.58 12.74
N ALA A 262 0.90 20.26 13.37
CA ALA A 262 2.16 20.95 13.13
C ALA A 262 2.67 20.79 11.69
N MET A 263 2.34 19.68 11.04
CA MET A 263 2.73 19.41 9.65
C MET A 263 1.87 20.12 8.62
N ARG A 264 0.65 20.51 8.96
CA ARG A 264 -0.36 21.03 8.01
C ARG A 264 0.12 22.15 7.10
N ASN A 265 0.95 23.07 7.63
CA ASN A 265 1.45 24.21 6.87
C ASN A 265 2.74 23.91 6.10
N LEU A 266 3.32 22.72 6.25
CA LEU A 266 4.57 22.30 5.62
C LEU A 266 4.35 21.43 4.37
N ILE A 267 3.14 20.93 4.19
CA ILE A 267 2.75 20.00 3.14
C ILE A 267 1.63 20.57 2.26
#